data_35765e91092f1f0d0673d09747694375
#
_entry.id   35765e91092f1f0d0673d09747694375
#
_cell.length_a   1.000
_cell.length_b   1.000
_cell.length_c   1.000
_cell.angle_alpha   90.00
_cell.angle_beta   90.00
_cell.angle_gamma   90.00
#
_symmetry.space_group_name_H-M   'P 1'
#
loop_
_entity.id
_entity.type
_entity.pdbx_description
1 polymer ?
#
loop_
_entity_poly.entity_id
_entity_poly.type
_entity_poly.pdbx_seq_one_letter_code
_entity_poly.pdbx_strand_id
1 'polypeptide(L)' 'MKDFKKLREQALRQNYRKKEVFVEGDYVMNAITGQKGTIHRAGVNYVICVTEGGEMFRAWVKDIRDINRS' A
#
# COMPACT_ATOMS: atom_id res chain seq x y z
N MET A 1 17.14 -18.24 -18.48
CA MET A 1 16.38 -17.18 -18.92
C MET A 1 15.09 -17.06 -18.23
N LYS A 2 14.33 -18.09 -18.13
CA LYS A 2 13.13 -18.02 -17.41
C LYS A 2 13.34 -17.71 -15.99
N ASP A 3 14.37 -18.27 -15.40
CA ASP A 3 14.64 -18.01 -14.01
C ASP A 3 14.95 -16.58 -13.77
N PHE A 4 15.58 -15.99 -14.73
CA PHE A 4 15.95 -14.63 -14.64
C PHE A 4 14.74 -13.73 -14.52
N LYS A 5 13.77 -14.00 -15.34
CA LYS A 5 12.57 -13.28 -15.34
C LYS A 5 11.82 -13.48 -14.06
N LYS A 6 11.84 -14.68 -13.56
CA LYS A 6 11.19 -14.98 -12.33
C LYS A 6 11.80 -14.26 -11.17
N LEU A 7 13.08 -14.21 -11.13
CA LEU A 7 13.77 -13.50 -10.08
C LEU A 7 13.42 -12.03 -10.10
N ARG A 8 13.32 -11.50 -11.29
CA ARG A 8 12.99 -10.12 -11.41
C ARG A 8 11.59 -9.85 -10.90
N GLU A 9 10.67 -10.71 -11.20
CA GLU A 9 9.33 -10.54 -10.73
C GLU A 9 9.27 -10.63 -9.23
N GLN A 10 10.04 -11.53 -8.66
CA GLN A 10 10.06 -11.66 -7.23
C GLN A 10 10.63 -10.44 -6.57
N ALA A 11 11.65 -9.88 -7.16
CA ALA A 11 12.24 -8.68 -6.60
C ALA A 11 11.26 -7.54 -6.64
N LEU A 12 10.54 -7.41 -7.74
CA LEU A 12 9.55 -6.37 -7.83
C LEU A 12 8.44 -6.60 -6.83
N ARG A 13 8.06 -7.83 -6.66
CA ARG A 13 7.03 -8.16 -5.75
C ARG A 13 7.42 -7.83 -4.33
N GLN A 14 8.66 -8.03 -4.00
CA GLN A 14 9.12 -7.69 -2.69
C GLN A 14 9.07 -6.21 -2.43
N ASN A 15 9.33 -5.43 -3.45
CA ASN A 15 9.28 -4.00 -3.30
C ASN A 15 7.86 -3.50 -3.13
N TYR A 16 6.91 -4.21 -3.71
CA TYR A 16 5.51 -3.78 -3.65
C TYR A 16 4.64 -4.74 -2.90
N ARG A 17 5.27 -5.66 -2.19
CA ARG A 17 4.49 -6.65 -1.52
C ARG A 17 3.63 -6.01 -0.46
N LYS A 18 2.59 -6.70 -0.16
CA LYS A 18 1.66 -6.24 0.83
C LYS A 18 2.31 -6.21 2.19
N LYS A 19 2.13 -5.15 2.87
CA LYS A 19 2.61 -5.02 4.21
C LYS A 19 1.61 -5.67 5.13
N GLU A 20 2.08 -6.32 6.16
CA GLU A 20 1.18 -6.95 7.09
C GLU A 20 0.72 -6.01 8.16
N VAL A 21 1.52 -5.00 8.46
CA VAL A 21 1.19 -4.05 9.49
C VAL A 21 1.32 -2.66 8.92
N PHE A 22 0.25 -1.91 9.00
CA PHE A 22 0.24 -0.52 8.56
C PHE A 22 0.06 0.37 9.78
N VAL A 23 0.76 1.48 9.80
CA VAL A 23 0.69 2.41 10.92
C VAL A 23 0.40 3.79 10.40
N GLU A 24 0.03 4.66 11.30
CA GLU A 24 -0.22 6.04 10.96
C GLU A 24 1.03 6.64 10.36
N GLY A 25 0.84 7.41 9.30
CA GLY A 25 1.95 8.04 8.63
C GLY A 25 2.43 7.30 7.40
N ASP A 26 2.03 6.06 7.23
CA ASP A 26 2.42 5.31 6.03
C ASP A 26 1.71 5.88 4.82
N TYR A 27 2.42 5.94 3.71
CA TYR A 27 1.85 6.41 2.47
C TYR A 27 1.49 5.19 1.64
N VAL A 28 0.22 5.06 1.31
CA VAL A 28 -0.28 3.84 0.68
C VAL A 28 -1.21 4.17 -0.47
N MET A 29 -1.51 3.15 -1.24
CA MET A 29 -2.43 3.28 -2.35
C MET A 29 -3.44 2.16 -2.27
N ASN A 30 -4.68 2.50 -2.57
CA ASN A 30 -5.73 1.50 -2.68
C ASN A 30 -5.62 0.89 -4.07
N ALA A 31 -5.30 -0.39 -4.12
CA ALA A 31 -5.07 -1.06 -5.40
C ALA A 31 -6.34 -1.19 -6.22
N ILE A 32 -7.48 -1.10 -5.58
CA ILE A 32 -8.75 -1.22 -6.28
C ILE A 32 -9.13 0.07 -6.97
N THR A 33 -8.99 1.18 -6.28
CA THR A 33 -9.44 2.47 -6.80
C THR A 33 -8.31 3.33 -7.32
N GLY A 34 -7.08 3.04 -6.90
CA GLY A 34 -5.95 3.85 -7.29
C GLY A 34 -5.74 5.06 -6.42
N GLN A 35 -6.56 5.25 -5.42
CA GLN A 35 -6.41 6.40 -4.54
C GLN A 35 -5.18 6.26 -3.67
N LYS A 36 -4.51 7.35 -3.46
CA LYS A 36 -3.31 7.38 -2.64
C LYS A 36 -3.52 8.31 -1.47
N GLY A 37 -2.90 7.98 -0.38
CA GLY A 37 -3.03 8.82 0.79
C GLY A 37 -2.14 8.35 1.91
N THR A 38 -2.11 9.15 2.96
CA THR A 38 -1.33 8.85 4.14
C THR A 38 -2.28 8.31 5.19
N ILE A 39 -1.89 7.26 5.86
CA ILE A 39 -2.74 6.65 6.87
C ILE A 39 -2.89 7.59 8.04
N HIS A 40 -4.13 7.97 8.30
CA HIS A 40 -4.46 8.81 9.42
C HIS A 40 -4.78 7.95 10.63
N ARG A 41 -5.38 6.80 10.39
CA ARG A 41 -5.73 5.91 11.48
C ARG A 41 -5.72 4.49 10.96
N ALA A 42 -5.16 3.59 11.71
CA ALA A 42 -5.05 2.20 11.31
C ALA A 42 -5.91 1.34 12.23
N GLY A 43 -6.78 0.55 11.64
CA GLY A 43 -7.59 -0.39 12.39
C GLY A 43 -7.07 -1.78 12.17
N VAL A 44 -7.84 -2.76 12.59
CA VAL A 44 -7.42 -4.15 12.49
C VAL A 44 -7.43 -4.61 11.04
N ASN A 45 -8.50 -4.35 10.33
CA ASN A 45 -8.66 -4.83 8.96
C ASN A 45 -8.73 -3.70 7.95
N TYR A 46 -8.71 -2.47 8.39
CA TYR A 46 -8.88 -1.35 7.48
C TYR A 46 -8.04 -0.18 7.96
N VAL A 47 -7.88 0.79 7.08
CA VAL A 47 -7.18 2.00 7.41
C VAL A 47 -7.99 3.17 6.89
N ILE A 48 -7.80 4.32 7.50
CA ILE A 48 -8.40 5.56 7.04
C ILE A 48 -7.26 6.43 6.58
N CYS A 49 -7.33 6.85 5.33
CA CYS A 49 -6.26 7.61 4.71
C CYS A 49 -6.73 8.99 4.35
N VAL A 50 -5.78 9.90 4.26
CA VAL A 50 -6.05 11.28 3.87
C VAL A 50 -5.26 11.56 2.61
N THR A 51 -5.95 12.00 1.56
CA THR A 51 -5.30 12.33 0.30
C THR A 51 -4.63 13.69 0.41
N GLU A 52 -3.88 14.01 -0.61
CA GLU A 52 -3.22 15.30 -0.64
C GLU A 52 -4.21 16.45 -0.62
N GLY A 53 -5.37 16.21 -1.16
CA GLY A 53 -6.40 17.24 -1.17
C GLY A 53 -7.15 17.36 0.14
N GLY A 54 -6.80 16.53 1.12
CA GLY A 54 -7.46 16.61 2.40
C GLY A 54 -8.68 15.73 2.52
N GLU A 55 -8.95 14.93 1.52
CA GLU A 55 -10.09 14.03 1.57
C GLU A 55 -9.73 12.75 2.26
N MET A 56 -10.67 12.16 2.93
CA MET A 56 -10.42 10.92 3.64
C MET A 56 -11.11 9.77 2.94
N PHE A 57 -10.46 8.63 2.94
CA PHE A 57 -11.10 7.44 2.41
C PHE A 57 -10.70 6.27 3.28
N ARG A 58 -11.56 5.27 3.30
CA ARG A 58 -11.32 4.06 4.05
C ARG A 58 -11.02 2.95 3.06
N ALA A 59 -10.05 2.12 3.40
CA ALA A 59 -9.68 1.01 2.55
C ALA A 59 -9.37 -0.19 3.42
N TRP A 60 -9.59 -1.37 2.85
CA TRP A 60 -9.26 -2.59 3.55
C TRP A 60 -7.76 -2.81 3.46
N VAL A 61 -7.21 -3.31 4.53
CA VAL A 61 -5.78 -3.56 4.57
C VAL A 61 -5.36 -4.46 3.40
N LYS A 62 -6.19 -5.42 3.06
CA LYS A 62 -5.82 -6.35 2.01
C LYS A 62 -5.76 -5.68 0.64
N ASP A 63 -6.38 -4.53 0.49
CA ASP A 63 -6.44 -3.86 -0.80
C ASP A 63 -5.43 -2.75 -0.94
N ILE A 64 -4.72 -2.42 0.10
CA ILE A 64 -3.77 -1.32 0.00
C ILE A 64 -2.36 -1.85 -0.14
N ARG A 65 -1.54 -1.03 -0.76
CA ARG A 65 -0.14 -1.36 -0.99
C ARG A 65 0.71 -0.23 -0.49
N ASP A 66 1.83 -0.60 0.07
CA ASP A 66 2.77 0.37 0.61
C ASP A 66 3.56 0.97 -0.54
N ILE A 67 3.37 2.25 -0.77
CA ILE A 67 4.10 2.92 -1.83
C ILE A 67 5.06 3.94 -1.25
N ASN A 68 5.28 3.83 0.03
CA ASN A 68 6.24 4.68 0.69
C ASN A 68 7.61 4.34 0.18
N ARG A 69 8.34 5.33 -0.29
CA ARG A 69 9.66 5.07 -0.83
C ARG A 69 10.67 5.66 0.07
N SER A 70 11.73 4.93 0.24
CA SER A 70 12.78 5.48 1.11
C SER A 70 14.04 5.70 0.35
#